data_542bcf68be500641cf47730d80544993
#
_entry.id   542bcf68be500641cf47730d80544993
#
_cell.length_a   1.000
_cell.length_b   1.000
_cell.length_c   1.000
_cell.angle_alpha   90.00
_cell.angle_beta   90.00
_cell.angle_gamma   90.00
#
_symmetry.space_group_name_H-M   'P 1'
#
loop_
_entity.id
_entity.type
_entity.pdbx_description
1 polymer ?
#
loop_
_entity_poly.entity_id
_entity_poly.type
_entity_poly.pdbx_seq_one_letter_code
_entity_poly.pdbx_strand_id
1 'polypeptide(L)'
;MTGPQHIDMARLAQLEQRVQALEDVNAIRHLKARYAAYCDDQYNPDAIAALFTEDAVWESQGLGRFEGRHAIREFFRGASRLFTCAIHDSLNGQIDVQGDMARAQWYLFMPCTLGEGNRAMWRAGVDHEEYVRVEGEWKFTRKSSAPLFHTPFEEGWAKTRFV
;
A
#
# COMPACT_ATOMS: atom_id res chain seq x y z
N MET A 1 16.60 -52.22 9.83
CA MET A 1 17.57 -51.15 9.70
C MET A 1 17.16 -50.29 8.51
N THR A 2 16.52 -49.14 8.78
CA THR A 2 16.14 -48.17 7.73
C THR A 2 17.40 -47.41 7.36
N GLY A 3 17.88 -47.57 6.13
CA GLY A 3 19.02 -46.83 5.58
C GLY A 3 18.77 -45.33 5.61
N PRO A 4 19.83 -44.49 5.59
CA PRO A 4 19.70 -43.04 5.60
C PRO A 4 18.84 -42.63 4.40
N GLN A 5 17.74 -41.93 4.65
CA GLN A 5 16.94 -41.34 3.60
C GLN A 5 17.81 -40.32 2.86
N HIS A 6 18.07 -40.60 1.59
CA HIS A 6 18.81 -39.69 0.71
C HIS A 6 17.93 -38.43 0.53
N ILE A 7 18.36 -37.31 1.13
CA ILE A 7 17.65 -36.02 0.96
C ILE A 7 17.81 -35.64 -0.51
N ASP A 8 16.68 -35.55 -1.20
CA ASP A 8 16.65 -35.04 -2.56
C ASP A 8 16.90 -33.52 -2.55
N MET A 9 18.13 -33.13 -2.83
CA MET A 9 18.57 -31.73 -2.81
C MET A 9 17.78 -30.86 -3.80
N ALA A 10 17.33 -31.41 -4.92
CA ALA A 10 16.51 -30.67 -5.87
C ALA A 10 15.13 -30.37 -5.29
N ARG A 11 14.55 -31.31 -4.56
CA ARG A 11 13.27 -31.13 -3.86
C ARG A 11 13.40 -30.12 -2.72
N LEU A 12 14.52 -30.14 -1.98
CA LEU A 12 14.79 -29.17 -0.92
C LEU A 12 14.86 -27.76 -1.49
N ALA A 13 15.66 -27.53 -2.54
CA ALA A 13 15.78 -26.25 -3.21
C ALA A 13 14.43 -25.74 -3.75
N GLN A 14 13.59 -26.63 -4.28
CA GLN A 14 12.24 -26.25 -4.72
C GLN A 14 11.33 -25.84 -3.55
N LEU A 15 11.45 -26.50 -2.40
CA LEU A 15 10.68 -26.12 -1.20
C LEU A 15 11.15 -24.76 -0.65
N GLU A 16 12.46 -24.52 -0.61
CA GLU A 16 13.04 -23.23 -0.20
C GLU A 16 12.53 -22.09 -1.10
N GLN A 17 12.51 -22.28 -2.41
CA GLN A 17 11.96 -21.27 -3.34
C GLN A 17 10.47 -21.01 -3.07
N ARG A 18 9.69 -22.02 -2.79
CA ARG A 18 8.25 -21.86 -2.48
C ARG A 18 8.03 -21.17 -1.15
N VAL A 19 8.84 -21.47 -0.13
CA VAL A 19 8.80 -20.79 1.16
C VAL A 19 9.15 -19.32 0.97
N GLN A 20 10.25 -19.01 0.26
CA GLN A 20 10.65 -17.62 -0.01
C GLN A 20 9.55 -16.84 -0.73
N ALA A 21 8.89 -17.41 -1.72
CA ALA A 21 7.79 -16.75 -2.42
C ALA A 21 6.60 -16.43 -1.48
N LEU A 22 6.29 -17.32 -0.54
CA LEU A 22 5.24 -17.07 0.47
C LEU A 22 5.67 -16.01 1.48
N GLU A 23 6.92 -16.02 1.92
CA GLU A 23 7.48 -15.01 2.83
C GLU A 23 7.45 -13.63 2.17
N ASP A 24 7.79 -13.53 0.89
CA ASP A 24 7.77 -12.29 0.13
C ASP A 24 6.36 -11.69 0.02
N VAL A 25 5.39 -12.52 -0.34
CA VAL A 25 3.98 -12.10 -0.38
C VAL A 25 3.52 -11.59 0.99
N ASN A 26 3.92 -12.29 2.07
CA ASN A 26 3.57 -11.89 3.43
C ASN A 26 4.28 -10.59 3.85
N ALA A 27 5.55 -10.41 3.49
CA ALA A 27 6.31 -9.20 3.75
C ALA A 27 5.70 -7.96 3.05
N ILE A 28 5.23 -8.11 1.79
CA ILE A 28 4.54 -7.06 1.06
C ILE A 28 3.18 -6.74 1.71
N ARG A 29 2.43 -7.74 2.17
CA ARG A 29 1.19 -7.51 2.94
C ARG A 29 1.45 -6.71 4.22
N HIS A 30 2.52 -7.04 4.95
CA HIS A 30 2.91 -6.31 6.16
C HIS A 30 3.37 -4.89 5.83
N LEU A 31 4.10 -4.68 4.72
CA LEU A 31 4.49 -3.35 4.26
C LEU A 31 3.25 -2.50 3.96
N LYS A 32 2.27 -3.04 3.24
CA LYS A 32 1.00 -2.37 2.96
C LYS A 32 0.21 -2.05 4.22
N ALA A 33 0.13 -2.98 5.17
CA ALA A 33 -0.54 -2.77 6.46
C ALA A 33 0.14 -1.67 7.28
N ARG A 34 1.48 -1.63 7.31
CA ARG A 34 2.22 -0.54 7.97
C ARG A 34 1.94 0.82 7.32
N TYR A 35 1.90 0.87 5.98
CA TYR A 35 1.54 2.09 5.26
C TYR A 35 0.15 2.60 5.67
N ALA A 36 -0.87 1.74 5.69
CA ALA A 36 -2.21 2.07 6.13
C ALA A 36 -2.23 2.57 7.58
N ALA A 37 -1.58 1.84 8.49
CA ALA A 37 -1.49 2.20 9.90
C ALA A 37 -0.82 3.58 10.11
N TYR A 38 0.24 3.90 9.37
CA TYR A 38 0.89 5.21 9.46
C TYR A 38 0.05 6.34 8.84
N CYS A 39 -0.79 6.04 7.85
CA CYS A 39 -1.79 6.98 7.36
C CYS A 39 -2.87 7.24 8.41
N ASP A 40 -3.33 6.21 9.10
CA ASP A 40 -4.36 6.29 10.16
C ASP A 40 -3.84 6.98 11.43
N ASP A 41 -2.52 6.90 11.68
CA ASP A 41 -1.81 7.64 12.73
C ASP A 41 -1.46 9.07 12.27
N GLN A 42 -2.49 9.84 11.92
CA GLN A 42 -2.39 11.24 11.51
C GLN A 42 -1.39 11.49 10.37
N TYR A 43 -1.19 10.51 9.50
CA TYR A 43 -0.26 10.58 8.37
C TYR A 43 1.18 10.85 8.80
N ASN A 44 1.73 10.04 9.70
CA ASN A 44 3.11 10.17 10.16
C ASN A 44 4.10 10.25 8.96
N PRO A 45 4.61 11.45 8.60
CA PRO A 45 5.29 11.66 7.33
C PRO A 45 6.65 10.96 7.26
N ASP A 46 7.34 10.84 8.39
CA ASP A 46 8.65 10.20 8.46
C ASP A 46 8.52 8.69 8.33
N ALA A 47 7.57 8.11 9.04
CA ALA A 47 7.30 6.67 9.00
C ALA A 47 6.79 6.23 7.62
N ILE A 48 5.89 7.00 7.01
CA ILE A 48 5.40 6.73 5.65
C ILE A 48 6.54 6.83 4.64
N ALA A 49 7.32 7.92 4.65
CA ALA A 49 8.40 8.13 3.71
C ALA A 49 9.47 7.02 3.78
N ALA A 50 9.76 6.48 4.96
CA ALA A 50 10.72 5.40 5.14
C ALA A 50 10.33 4.08 4.44
N LEU A 51 9.06 3.91 4.08
CA LEU A 51 8.58 2.75 3.33
C LEU A 51 8.87 2.82 1.84
N PHE A 52 9.30 3.97 1.32
CA PHE A 52 9.53 4.23 -0.10
C PHE A 52 11.03 4.25 -0.43
N THR A 53 11.38 3.93 -1.70
CA THR A 53 12.73 4.17 -2.23
C THR A 53 13.00 5.66 -2.37
N GLU A 54 14.28 6.05 -2.56
CA GLU A 54 14.66 7.47 -2.69
C GLU A 54 13.99 8.15 -3.90
N ASP A 55 13.81 7.41 -4.99
CA ASP A 55 13.27 7.85 -6.28
C ASP A 55 11.79 7.48 -6.48
N ALA A 56 11.14 6.98 -5.45
CA ALA A 56 9.76 6.49 -5.53
C ALA A 56 8.76 7.54 -6.00
N VAL A 57 7.67 7.06 -6.59
CA VAL A 57 6.55 7.90 -7.01
C VAL A 57 5.30 7.54 -6.23
N TRP A 58 4.67 8.54 -5.65
CA TRP A 58 3.34 8.45 -5.08
C TRP A 58 2.38 9.37 -5.85
N GLU A 59 1.24 8.83 -6.28
CA GLU A 59 0.24 9.62 -6.99
C GLU A 59 -1.18 9.18 -6.63
N SER A 60 -2.09 10.13 -6.63
CA SER A 60 -3.52 9.88 -6.49
C SER A 60 -4.31 10.92 -7.28
N GLN A 61 -5.28 10.45 -8.02
CA GLN A 61 -6.15 11.35 -8.77
C GLN A 61 -6.87 12.31 -7.80
N GLY A 62 -6.73 13.60 -8.05
CA GLY A 62 -7.29 14.66 -7.21
C GLY A 62 -6.40 15.13 -6.07
N LEU A 63 -5.33 14.38 -5.70
CA LEU A 63 -4.36 14.80 -4.67
C LEU A 63 -3.01 15.19 -5.28
N GLY A 64 -2.67 14.68 -6.47
CA GLY A 64 -1.44 15.03 -7.18
C GLY A 64 -0.47 13.88 -7.34
N ARG A 65 0.73 14.20 -7.84
CA ARG A 65 1.86 13.31 -8.05
C ARG A 65 3.11 13.88 -7.37
N PHE A 66 3.78 13.06 -6.61
CA PHE A 66 4.95 13.41 -5.83
C PHE A 66 6.08 12.44 -6.15
N GLU A 67 7.20 12.96 -6.63
CA GLU A 67 8.36 12.20 -7.07
C GLU A 67 9.52 12.38 -6.08
N GLY A 68 10.08 11.27 -5.66
CA GLY A 68 11.12 11.18 -4.65
C GLY A 68 10.57 11.16 -3.21
N ARG A 69 11.27 10.42 -2.35
CA ARG A 69 10.92 10.23 -0.94
C ARG A 69 10.70 11.56 -0.20
N HIS A 70 11.50 12.59 -0.51
CA HIS A 70 11.36 13.89 0.11
C HIS A 70 10.03 14.56 -0.24
N ALA A 71 9.64 14.58 -1.51
CA ALA A 71 8.37 15.16 -1.95
C ALA A 71 7.17 14.40 -1.37
N ILE A 72 7.25 13.08 -1.29
CA ILE A 72 6.24 12.22 -0.65
C ILE A 72 6.09 12.60 0.84
N ARG A 73 7.21 12.73 1.56
CA ARG A 73 7.22 13.15 2.96
C ARG A 73 6.55 14.51 3.17
N GLU A 74 6.87 15.51 2.35
CA GLU A 74 6.29 16.86 2.45
C GLU A 74 4.79 16.86 2.19
N PHE A 75 4.32 16.06 1.24
CA PHE A 75 2.88 15.87 1.03
C PHE A 75 2.20 15.31 2.29
N PHE A 76 2.73 14.24 2.86
CA PHE A 76 2.13 13.62 4.05
C PHE A 76 2.19 14.50 5.30
N ARG A 77 3.16 15.42 5.41
CA ARG A 77 3.20 16.42 6.49
C ARG A 77 1.97 17.33 6.50
N GLY A 78 1.33 17.52 5.36
CA GLY A 78 0.10 18.31 5.20
C GLY A 78 -1.19 17.48 5.23
N ALA A 79 -1.12 16.17 5.08
CA ALA A 79 -2.28 15.32 4.82
C ALA A 79 -3.28 15.26 5.98
N SER A 80 -2.82 15.34 7.22
CA SER A 80 -3.70 15.39 8.41
C SER A 80 -4.62 16.64 8.46
N ARG A 81 -4.28 17.69 7.72
CA ARG A 81 -5.17 18.86 7.55
C ARG A 81 -6.23 18.63 6.49
N LEU A 82 -5.92 17.80 5.48
CA LEU A 82 -6.88 17.42 4.44
C LEU A 82 -7.90 16.40 4.96
N PHE A 83 -7.41 15.45 5.75
CA PHE A 83 -8.21 14.37 6.34
C PHE A 83 -7.99 14.37 7.84
N THR A 84 -8.94 14.92 8.59
CA THR A 84 -8.86 15.00 10.06
C THR A 84 -9.19 13.68 10.75
N CYS A 85 -9.83 12.77 10.04
CA CYS A 85 -10.07 11.38 10.40
C CYS A 85 -10.08 10.54 9.12
N ALA A 86 -9.40 9.41 9.11
CA ALA A 86 -9.44 8.48 8.00
C ALA A 86 -9.10 7.07 8.48
N ILE A 87 -9.71 6.06 7.85
CA ILE A 87 -9.36 4.66 8.02
C ILE A 87 -9.03 4.12 6.62
N HIS A 88 -7.84 3.52 6.47
CA HIS A 88 -7.36 3.01 5.19
C HIS A 88 -7.48 1.49 5.13
N ASP A 89 -8.66 0.97 4.81
CA ASP A 89 -8.85 -0.47 4.58
C ASP A 89 -8.29 -0.87 3.22
N SER A 90 -7.21 -1.66 3.24
CA SER A 90 -6.58 -2.23 2.04
C SER A 90 -7.07 -3.68 1.87
N LEU A 91 -7.89 -3.90 0.85
CA LEU A 91 -8.66 -5.13 0.68
C LEU A 91 -8.22 -5.89 -0.59
N ASN A 92 -8.48 -7.20 -0.62
CA ASN A 92 -8.38 -8.07 -1.80
C ASN A 92 -7.03 -7.95 -2.54
N GLY A 93 -5.92 -7.95 -1.80
CA GLY A 93 -4.58 -7.81 -2.38
C GLY A 93 -4.23 -8.93 -3.35
N GLN A 94 -3.93 -8.57 -4.59
CA GLN A 94 -3.35 -9.44 -5.61
C GLN A 94 -1.88 -9.06 -5.74
N ILE A 95 -0.97 -9.96 -5.42
CA ILE A 95 0.47 -9.71 -5.34
C ILE A 95 1.18 -10.69 -6.28
N ASP A 96 2.00 -10.17 -7.17
CA ASP A 96 2.89 -10.92 -8.06
C ASP A 96 4.34 -10.57 -7.75
N VAL A 97 5.14 -11.59 -7.37
CA VAL A 97 6.55 -11.43 -7.00
C VAL A 97 7.44 -12.06 -8.08
N GLN A 98 8.41 -11.32 -8.55
CA GLN A 98 9.38 -11.75 -9.55
C GLN A 98 10.81 -11.39 -9.12
N GLY A 99 11.48 -12.30 -8.41
CA GLY A 99 12.79 -12.03 -7.81
C GLY A 99 12.74 -10.91 -6.77
N ASP A 100 13.51 -9.85 -6.99
CA ASP A 100 13.56 -8.69 -6.10
C ASP A 100 12.59 -7.56 -6.49
N MET A 101 11.67 -7.84 -7.41
CA MET A 101 10.62 -6.91 -7.81
C MET A 101 9.25 -7.54 -7.57
N ALA A 102 8.25 -6.70 -7.27
CA ALA A 102 6.88 -7.15 -7.16
C ALA A 102 5.91 -6.06 -7.62
N ARG A 103 4.71 -6.50 -7.97
CA ARG A 103 3.56 -5.64 -8.24
C ARG A 103 2.37 -6.10 -7.43
N ALA A 104 1.52 -5.15 -7.03
CA ALA A 104 0.27 -5.50 -6.41
C ALA A 104 -0.85 -4.56 -6.82
N GLN A 105 -2.07 -5.09 -6.71
CA GLN A 105 -3.30 -4.32 -6.78
C GLN A 105 -4.08 -4.54 -5.49
N TRP A 106 -4.64 -3.45 -4.95
CA TRP A 106 -5.46 -3.46 -3.74
C TRP A 106 -6.73 -2.65 -3.98
N TYR A 107 -7.83 -3.05 -3.38
CA TYR A 107 -8.96 -2.14 -3.20
C TYR A 107 -8.72 -1.31 -1.95
N LEU A 108 -8.90 -0.01 -2.08
CA LEU A 108 -8.96 0.92 -0.95
C LEU A 108 -10.42 1.20 -0.62
N PHE A 109 -10.81 1.04 0.63
CA PHE A 109 -12.03 1.60 1.17
C PHE A 109 -11.67 2.51 2.34
N MET A 110 -12.09 3.78 2.27
CA MET A 110 -11.60 4.82 3.16
C MET A 110 -12.76 5.73 3.60
N PRO A 111 -13.46 5.38 4.69
CA PRO A 111 -14.29 6.35 5.38
C PRO A 111 -13.40 7.44 5.97
N CYS A 112 -13.73 8.70 5.74
CA CYS A 112 -12.91 9.81 6.20
C CYS A 112 -13.72 11.07 6.51
N THR A 113 -13.07 12.01 7.19
CA THR A 113 -13.58 13.37 7.39
C THR A 113 -12.64 14.35 6.69
N LEU A 114 -13.17 15.13 5.75
CA LEU A 114 -12.43 16.24 5.16
C LEU A 114 -12.30 17.37 6.19
N GLY A 115 -11.09 17.94 6.31
CA GLY A 115 -10.83 19.06 7.21
C GLY A 115 -11.64 20.30 6.83
N GLU A 116 -11.78 20.56 5.52
CA GLU A 116 -12.64 21.61 5.02
C GLU A 116 -14.12 21.25 5.24
N GLY A 117 -14.80 22.07 6.03
CA GLY A 117 -16.22 21.92 6.34
C GLY A 117 -16.54 20.71 7.25
N ASN A 118 -15.56 20.01 7.79
CA ASN A 118 -15.74 18.84 8.68
C ASN A 118 -16.74 17.81 8.11
N ARG A 119 -16.58 17.46 6.82
CA ARG A 119 -17.53 16.63 6.08
C ARG A 119 -17.14 15.16 6.11
N ALA A 120 -18.06 14.30 6.55
CA ALA A 120 -17.89 12.85 6.45
C ALA A 120 -18.04 12.38 5.00
N MET A 121 -17.12 11.50 4.55
CA MET A 121 -17.04 11.03 3.19
C MET A 121 -16.86 9.52 3.13
N TRP A 122 -17.39 8.92 2.08
CA TRP A 122 -17.01 7.58 1.61
C TRP A 122 -16.06 7.71 0.44
N ARG A 123 -14.92 7.07 0.52
CA ARG A 123 -13.97 6.97 -0.58
C ARG A 123 -13.67 5.50 -0.86
N ALA A 124 -13.62 5.15 -2.13
CA ALA A 124 -13.08 3.86 -2.56
C ALA A 124 -12.25 4.05 -3.83
N GLY A 125 -11.26 3.19 -3.99
CA GLY A 125 -10.37 3.24 -5.12
C GLY A 125 -9.67 1.90 -5.37
N VAL A 126 -8.85 1.89 -6.40
CA VAL A 126 -7.91 0.81 -6.68
C VAL A 126 -6.50 1.40 -6.61
N ASP A 127 -5.68 0.81 -5.74
CA ASP A 127 -4.26 1.10 -5.64
C ASP A 127 -3.49 0.13 -6.53
N HIS A 128 -2.62 0.65 -7.39
CA HIS A 128 -1.61 -0.10 -8.13
C HIS A 128 -0.23 0.24 -7.56
N GLU A 129 0.52 -0.78 -7.21
CA GLU A 129 1.76 -0.62 -6.47
C GLU A 129 2.88 -1.45 -7.08
N GLU A 130 4.07 -0.87 -7.09
CA GLU A 130 5.31 -1.54 -7.48
C GLU A 130 6.29 -1.49 -6.31
N TYR A 131 7.05 -2.57 -6.17
CA TYR A 131 7.97 -2.77 -5.06
C TYR A 131 9.30 -3.30 -5.53
N VAL A 132 10.34 -3.02 -4.73
CA VAL A 132 11.67 -3.60 -4.89
C VAL A 132 12.22 -4.03 -3.52
N ARG A 133 13.02 -5.09 -3.51
CA ARG A 133 13.76 -5.50 -2.31
C ARG A 133 15.09 -4.73 -2.27
N VAL A 134 15.30 -3.97 -1.20
CA VAL A 134 16.53 -3.22 -0.93
C VAL A 134 17.09 -3.70 0.39
N GLU A 135 18.31 -4.23 0.39
CA GLU A 135 18.98 -4.74 1.60
C GLU A 135 18.12 -5.77 2.39
N GLY A 136 17.39 -6.61 1.66
CA GLY A 136 16.52 -7.63 2.24
C GLY A 136 15.11 -7.14 2.62
N GLU A 137 14.81 -5.86 2.53
CA GLU A 137 13.51 -5.28 2.86
C GLU A 137 12.74 -4.84 1.60
N TRP A 138 11.45 -5.14 1.54
CA TRP A 138 10.56 -4.62 0.51
C TRP A 138 10.24 -3.14 0.73
N LYS A 139 10.31 -2.34 -0.35
CA LYS A 139 9.99 -0.91 -0.38
C LYS A 139 9.09 -0.59 -1.56
N PHE A 140 8.24 0.42 -1.42
CA PHE A 140 7.50 0.97 -2.55
C PHE A 140 8.45 1.70 -3.50
N THR A 141 8.38 1.40 -4.79
CA THR A 141 8.95 2.23 -5.87
C THR A 141 7.88 3.09 -6.51
N ARG A 142 6.64 2.60 -6.51
CA ARG A 142 5.49 3.34 -7.01
C ARG A 142 4.23 2.97 -6.25
N LYS A 143 3.40 3.96 -5.98
CA LYS A 143 2.03 3.80 -5.53
C LYS A 143 1.14 4.76 -6.30
N SER A 144 0.14 4.25 -7.02
CA SER A 144 -0.88 5.06 -7.67
C SER A 144 -2.27 4.64 -7.22
N SER A 145 -3.17 5.62 -7.06
CA SER A 145 -4.54 5.38 -6.61
C SER A 145 -5.54 5.98 -7.60
N ALA A 146 -6.43 5.13 -8.11
CA ALA A 146 -7.52 5.51 -9.00
C ALA A 146 -8.85 5.42 -8.26
N PRO A 147 -9.64 6.51 -8.14
CA PRO A 147 -10.88 6.48 -7.39
C PRO A 147 -11.98 5.73 -8.13
N LEU A 148 -12.75 4.92 -7.39
CA LEU A 148 -14.02 4.33 -7.84
C LEU A 148 -15.19 5.23 -7.49
N PHE A 149 -15.14 5.85 -6.32
CA PHE A 149 -16.04 6.92 -5.89
C PHE A 149 -15.42 7.77 -4.79
N HIS A 150 -15.93 9.00 -4.69
CA HIS A 150 -15.64 9.95 -3.62
C HIS A 150 -16.92 10.74 -3.36
N THR A 151 -17.66 10.39 -2.32
CA THR A 151 -19.05 10.81 -2.11
C THR A 151 -19.31 11.26 -0.69
N PRO A 152 -20.15 12.29 -0.45
CA PRO A 152 -20.60 12.64 0.88
C PRO A 152 -21.32 11.46 1.56
N PHE A 153 -21.11 11.32 2.87
CA PHE A 153 -21.71 10.26 3.66
C PHE A 153 -23.24 10.20 3.50
N GLU A 154 -23.92 11.36 3.53
CA GLU A 154 -25.35 11.47 3.48
C GLU A 154 -25.96 11.16 2.11
N GLU A 155 -25.15 11.25 1.04
CA GLU A 155 -25.63 11.02 -0.33
C GLU A 155 -25.34 9.62 -0.83
N GLY A 156 -24.13 9.11 -0.55
CA GLY A 156 -23.64 7.85 -1.05
C GLY A 156 -23.39 7.85 -2.55
N TRP A 157 -22.68 6.81 -3.01
CA TRP A 157 -22.20 6.69 -4.41
C TRP A 157 -23.29 6.48 -5.44
N ALA A 158 -24.53 6.09 -5.02
CA ALA A 158 -25.65 5.92 -5.91
C ALA A 158 -26.26 7.26 -6.34
N LYS A 159 -26.21 8.28 -5.47
CA LYS A 159 -26.73 9.62 -5.74
C LYS A 159 -25.65 10.55 -6.27
N THR A 160 -24.48 10.57 -5.61
CA THR A 160 -23.33 11.39 -5.99
C THR A 160 -22.08 10.54 -5.97
N ARG A 161 -21.53 10.21 -7.12
CA ARG A 161 -20.37 9.33 -7.22
C ARG A 161 -19.05 10.06 -6.98
N PHE A 162 -18.96 11.29 -7.43
CA PHE A 162 -17.77 12.15 -7.29
C PHE A 162 -18.15 13.57 -6.92
N VAL A 163 -17.39 14.17 -6.01
CA VAL A 163 -17.42 15.59 -5.62
C VAL A 163 -16.03 16.16 -5.71
#